data_52ee16a1bf14d88bb6f2f09d00e04ad3
#
_entry.id   52ee16a1bf14d88bb6f2f09d00e04ad3
#
_cell.length_a   1.000
_cell.length_b   1.000
_cell.length_c   1.000
_cell.angle_alpha   90.00
_cell.angle_beta   90.00
_cell.angle_gamma   90.00
#
_symmetry.space_group_name_H-M   'P 1'
#
loop_
_entity.id
_entity.type
_entity.pdbx_description
1 polymer ?
#
loop_
_entity_poly.entity_id
_entity_poly.type
_entity_poly.pdbx_seq_one_letter_code
_entity_poly.pdbx_strand_id
1 'polypeptide(L)'
;MDRAAILDEVKRVLRDALQLGRRADALTSQSQLLGTIPELDSMAVVTVITAVEERFGFTVADDDISAETFATLGSLTDFVNEKLGA
;
A
#
# COMPACT_ATOMS: atom_id res chain seq x y z
N MET A 1 12.37 10.69 -3.78
CA MET A 1 10.99 10.93 -3.28
C MET A 1 11.03 10.79 -1.77
N ASP A 2 10.50 11.75 -1.02
CA ASP A 2 10.49 11.62 0.43
C ASP A 2 9.33 10.73 0.91
N ARG A 3 9.33 10.37 2.19
CA ARG A 3 8.34 9.44 2.73
C ARG A 3 6.91 9.98 2.60
N ALA A 4 6.72 11.29 2.79
CA ALA A 4 5.39 11.89 2.66
C ALA A 4 4.85 11.78 1.24
N ALA A 5 5.71 11.98 0.24
CA ALA A 5 5.33 11.83 -1.16
C ALA A 5 5.03 10.36 -1.49
N ILE A 6 5.82 9.44 -0.95
CA ILE A 6 5.58 7.99 -1.13
C ILE A 6 4.24 7.61 -0.50
N LEU A 7 3.96 8.11 0.70
CA LEU A 7 2.69 7.84 1.38
C LEU A 7 1.50 8.29 0.53
N ASP A 8 1.57 9.49 -0.05
CA ASP A 8 0.51 10.01 -0.91
C ASP A 8 0.31 9.13 -2.14
N GLU A 9 1.39 8.66 -2.74
CA GLU A 9 1.31 7.79 -3.91
C GLU A 9 0.73 6.41 -3.55
N VAL A 10 1.15 5.84 -2.43
CA VAL A 10 0.61 4.56 -1.95
C VAL A 10 -0.88 4.70 -1.66
N LYS A 11 -1.27 5.81 -1.07
CA LYS A 11 -2.67 6.11 -0.79
C LYS A 11 -3.50 6.15 -2.08
N ARG A 12 -2.95 6.76 -3.14
CA ARG A 12 -3.62 6.78 -4.45
C ARG A 12 -3.73 5.39 -5.07
N VAL A 13 -2.69 4.58 -4.91
CA VAL A 13 -2.71 3.19 -5.38
C VAL A 13 -3.83 2.43 -4.68
N LEU A 14 -3.93 2.55 -3.36
CA LEU A 14 -5.01 1.90 -2.60
C LEU A 14 -6.38 2.40 -3.05
N ARG A 15 -6.52 3.70 -3.22
CA ARG A 15 -7.79 4.28 -3.67
C ARG A 15 -8.23 3.67 -4.99
N ASP A 16 -7.31 3.58 -5.94
CA ASP A 16 -7.64 3.09 -7.28
C ASP A 16 -7.81 1.57 -7.32
N ALA A 17 -6.92 0.84 -6.65
CA ALA A 17 -6.96 -0.62 -6.66
C ALA A 17 -8.17 -1.17 -5.92
N LEU A 18 -8.57 -0.52 -4.83
CA LEU A 18 -9.67 -0.97 -3.99
C LEU A 18 -10.96 -0.15 -4.23
N GLN A 19 -10.90 0.81 -5.12
CA GLN A 19 -12.02 1.68 -5.47
C GLN A 19 -12.64 2.36 -4.24
N LEU A 20 -11.77 2.93 -3.42
CA LEU A 20 -12.18 3.54 -2.15
C LEU A 20 -12.85 4.90 -2.34
N GLY A 21 -12.56 5.60 -3.43
CA GLY A 21 -13.10 6.93 -3.63
C GLY A 21 -12.66 7.87 -2.52
N ARG A 22 -13.60 8.61 -1.96
CA ARG A 22 -13.33 9.59 -0.90
C ARG A 22 -12.84 8.96 0.40
N ARG A 23 -13.10 7.69 0.62
CA ARG A 23 -12.63 7.02 1.84
C ARG A 23 -11.12 7.03 1.94
N ALA A 24 -10.43 7.07 0.79
CA ALA A 24 -8.98 7.14 0.77
C ALA A 24 -8.47 8.45 1.39
N ASP A 25 -9.23 9.54 1.27
CA ASP A 25 -8.82 10.84 1.80
C ASP A 25 -8.68 10.84 3.32
N ALA A 26 -9.41 9.95 3.99
CA ALA A 26 -9.35 9.84 5.45
C ALA A 26 -8.18 8.99 5.94
N LEU A 27 -7.45 8.32 5.05
CA LEU A 27 -6.35 7.45 5.44
C LEU A 27 -5.13 8.26 5.88
N THR A 28 -4.54 7.81 6.98
CA THR A 28 -3.28 8.37 7.50
C THR A 28 -2.28 7.24 7.65
N SER A 29 -1.04 7.58 8.00
CA SER A 29 -0.02 6.56 8.23
C SER A 29 -0.40 5.56 9.32
N GLN A 30 -1.27 5.96 10.24
CA GLN A 30 -1.72 5.10 11.35
C GLN A 30 -2.98 4.30 11.02
N SER A 31 -3.58 4.53 9.86
CA SER A 31 -4.79 3.82 9.46
C SER A 31 -4.50 2.35 9.26
N GLN A 32 -5.29 1.51 9.92
CA GLN A 32 -5.20 0.06 9.76
C GLN A 32 -5.79 -0.34 8.42
N LEU A 33 -5.12 -1.22 7.70
CA LEU A 33 -5.56 -1.67 6.39
C LEU A 33 -6.17 -3.04 6.46
N LEU A 34 -5.36 -4.05 6.83
CA LEU A 34 -5.80 -5.43 6.87
C LEU A 34 -6.80 -5.61 8.01
N GLY A 35 -7.97 -6.15 7.70
CA GLY A 35 -9.01 -6.38 8.70
C GLY A 35 -9.92 -5.19 8.96
N THR A 36 -9.54 -3.98 8.49
CA THR A 36 -10.34 -2.76 8.69
C THR A 36 -11.00 -2.32 7.39
N ILE A 37 -10.30 -2.47 6.26
CA ILE A 37 -10.85 -2.16 4.95
C ILE A 37 -11.47 -3.43 4.38
N PRO A 38 -12.81 -3.51 4.26
CA PRO A 38 -13.47 -4.73 3.80
C PRO A 38 -13.04 -5.18 2.42
N GLU A 39 -12.65 -4.24 1.56
CA GLU A 39 -12.21 -4.53 0.21
C GLU A 39 -10.84 -5.19 0.16
N LEU A 40 -10.07 -5.11 1.24
CA LEU A 40 -8.71 -5.66 1.26
C LEU A 40 -8.74 -7.11 1.74
N ASP A 41 -9.06 -8.01 0.82
CA ASP A 41 -8.99 -9.45 1.04
C ASP A 41 -7.71 -10.01 0.40
N SER A 42 -7.56 -11.34 0.40
CA SER A 42 -6.34 -11.97 -0.13
C SER A 42 -6.13 -11.70 -1.61
N MET A 43 -7.20 -11.58 -2.38
CA MET A 43 -7.10 -11.25 -3.80
C MET A 43 -6.74 -9.79 -4.00
N ALA A 44 -7.31 -8.91 -3.19
CA ALA A 44 -7.03 -7.49 -3.27
C ALA A 44 -5.58 -7.18 -2.90
N VAL A 45 -5.00 -7.94 -1.96
CA VAL A 45 -3.58 -7.80 -1.61
C VAL A 45 -2.72 -7.99 -2.87
N VAL A 46 -3.00 -9.02 -3.66
CA VAL A 46 -2.26 -9.27 -4.90
C VAL A 46 -2.44 -8.10 -5.88
N THR A 47 -3.65 -7.60 -6.00
CA THR A 47 -3.95 -6.45 -6.87
C THR A 47 -3.18 -5.21 -6.43
N VAL A 48 -3.14 -4.92 -5.13
CA VAL A 48 -2.42 -3.77 -4.59
C VAL A 48 -0.91 -3.92 -4.84
N ILE A 49 -0.36 -5.11 -4.60
CA ILE A 49 1.06 -5.37 -4.83
C ILE A 49 1.41 -5.12 -6.29
N THR A 50 0.62 -5.65 -7.22
CA THR A 50 0.85 -5.45 -8.65
C THR A 50 0.81 -3.97 -9.01
N ALA A 51 -0.15 -3.24 -8.48
CA ALA A 51 -0.28 -1.81 -8.74
C ALA A 51 0.91 -1.03 -8.19
N VAL A 52 1.40 -1.40 -7.01
CA VAL A 52 2.58 -0.79 -6.40
C VAL A 52 3.83 -1.05 -7.25
N GLU A 53 4.01 -2.29 -7.71
CA GLU A 53 5.12 -2.64 -8.59
C GLU A 53 5.13 -1.78 -9.84
N GLU A 54 3.99 -1.63 -10.48
CA GLU A 54 3.86 -0.84 -11.70
C GLU A 54 4.07 0.64 -11.43
N ARG A 55 3.52 1.15 -10.33
CA ARG A 55 3.57 2.57 -10.02
C ARG A 55 4.98 3.02 -9.67
N PHE A 56 5.73 2.20 -8.94
CA PHE A 56 7.05 2.58 -8.43
C PHE A 56 8.21 1.95 -9.21
N GLY A 57 7.93 0.98 -10.07
CA GLY A 57 8.94 0.41 -10.97
C GLY A 57 9.87 -0.60 -10.33
N PHE A 58 9.38 -1.36 -9.36
CA PHE A 58 10.19 -2.44 -8.77
C PHE A 58 9.40 -3.75 -8.77
N THR A 59 10.06 -4.83 -8.39
CA THR A 59 9.47 -6.16 -8.32
C THR A 59 9.43 -6.62 -6.86
N VAL A 60 8.34 -7.26 -6.48
CA VAL A 60 8.12 -7.77 -5.13
C VAL A 60 8.08 -9.31 -5.19
N ALA A 61 8.94 -9.95 -4.40
CA ALA A 61 8.91 -11.40 -4.26
C ALA A 61 7.85 -11.81 -3.24
N ASP A 62 7.32 -13.03 -3.38
CA ASP A 62 6.25 -13.52 -2.50
C ASP A 62 6.68 -13.50 -1.04
N ASP A 63 7.93 -13.81 -0.74
CA ASP A 63 8.45 -13.85 0.63
C ASP A 63 8.84 -12.48 1.18
N ASP A 64 8.77 -11.44 0.36
CA ASP A 64 8.97 -10.05 0.83
C ASP A 64 7.77 -9.52 1.59
N ILE A 65 6.62 -10.17 1.47
CA ILE A 65 5.35 -9.66 1.98
C ILE A 65 4.92 -10.46 3.21
N SER A 66 4.49 -9.74 4.23
CA SER A 66 3.92 -10.35 5.43
C SER A 66 2.64 -9.61 5.82
N ALA A 67 1.93 -10.14 6.81
CA ALA A 67 0.76 -9.45 7.34
C ALA A 67 1.12 -8.07 7.87
N GLU A 68 2.32 -7.92 8.41
CA GLU A 68 2.78 -6.63 8.92
C GLU A 68 2.91 -5.57 7.84
N THR A 69 3.25 -5.97 6.61
CA THR A 69 3.35 -5.04 5.48
C THR A 69 2.04 -4.29 5.28
N PHE A 70 0.93 -4.98 5.45
CA PHE A 70 -0.42 -4.42 5.26
C PHE A 70 -1.13 -4.07 6.56
N ALA A 71 -0.41 -4.03 7.68
CA ALA A 71 -1.03 -3.69 8.95
C ALA A 71 -1.58 -2.27 8.95
N THR A 72 -0.77 -1.31 8.48
CA THR A 72 -1.17 0.09 8.39
C THR A 72 -0.70 0.69 7.07
N LEU A 73 -1.25 1.86 6.74
CA LEU A 73 -0.76 2.61 5.58
C LEU A 73 0.72 2.96 5.76
N GLY A 74 1.13 3.28 6.99
CA GLY A 74 2.53 3.58 7.28
C GLY A 74 3.46 2.40 7.04
N SER A 75 3.05 1.19 7.45
CA SER A 75 3.89 0.00 7.24
C SER A 75 4.01 -0.33 5.76
N LEU A 76 2.94 -0.16 4.98
CA LEU A 76 3.00 -0.35 3.54
C LEU A 76 3.90 0.71 2.89
N THR A 77 3.81 1.96 3.35
CA THR A 77 4.66 3.04 2.87
C THR A 77 6.14 2.75 3.16
N ASP A 78 6.44 2.27 4.35
CA ASP A 78 7.82 1.91 4.73
C ASP A 78 8.36 0.79 3.84
N PHE A 79 7.53 -0.20 3.54
CA PHE A 79 7.89 -1.28 2.63
C PHE A 79 8.27 -0.74 1.25
N VAL A 80 7.44 0.14 0.70
CA VAL A 80 7.71 0.76 -0.60
C VAL A 80 8.99 1.58 -0.54
N ASN A 81 9.19 2.36 0.53
CA ASN A 81 10.37 3.18 0.70
C ASN A 81 11.65 2.31 0.71
N GLU A 82 11.62 1.18 1.39
CA GLU A 82 12.74 0.24 1.39
C GLU A 82 13.01 -0.30 -0.02
N LYS A 83 11.96 -0.66 -0.74
CA LYS A 83 12.10 -1.20 -2.10
C LYS A 83 12.66 -0.19 -3.07
N LEU A 84 12.42 1.09 -2.83
CA LEU A 84 12.99 2.15 -3.67
C LEU A 84 14.47 2.41 -3.39
N GLY A 85 15.07 1.66 -2.48
CA GLY A 85 16.49 1.76 -2.19
C GLY A 85 16.86 2.88 -1.24
N ALA A 86 15.88 3.35 -0.53
CA ALA A 86 16.11 4.42 0.43
C ALA A 86 16.79 3.91 1.70
#